data_18fd465ddefbb2a1f46dbf37aff688ec
#
_entry.id   18fd465ddefbb2a1f46dbf37aff688ec
#
_cell.length_a   1.000
_cell.length_b   1.000
_cell.length_c   1.000
_cell.angle_alpha   90.00
_cell.angle_beta   90.00
_cell.angle_gamma   90.00
#
_symmetry.space_group_name_H-M   'P 1'
#
loop_
_entity.id
_entity.type
_entity.pdbx_description
1 polymer ?
#
loop_
_entity_poly.entity_id
_entity_poly.type
_entity_poly.pdbx_seq_one_letter_code
_entity_poly.pdbx_strand_id
1 'polypeptide(L)'
;MALCSRSTPREYLQYLEERHIDCIITGDDHVDLRASLEQLASRYGIKVVRVDAGGTLNGLLLRQGLVDEVSLLVYPSLVGGERQSSIFRAPDLAAASAPAWQGCAGVISLRLKDAQRLKGDVMWLRYKVGH
;
A
#
# COMPACT_ATOMS: atom_id res chain seq x y z
N MET A 1 -12.46 -6.48 10.68
CA MET A 1 -12.67 -5.05 10.37
C MET A 1 -12.72 -4.85 8.87
N ALA A 2 -13.61 -4.02 8.38
CA ALA A 2 -13.74 -3.66 6.96
C ALA A 2 -13.54 -2.15 6.77
N LEU A 3 -12.96 -1.76 5.63
CA LEU A 3 -12.90 -0.37 5.19
C LEU A 3 -13.92 -0.18 4.07
N CYS A 4 -14.83 0.75 4.24
CA CYS A 4 -15.94 1.01 3.33
C CYS A 4 -15.97 2.49 2.93
N SER A 5 -16.65 2.79 1.82
CA SER A 5 -17.00 4.16 1.42
C SER A 5 -18.46 4.46 1.74
N ARG A 6 -18.88 5.71 1.59
CA ARG A 6 -20.31 6.09 1.74
C ARG A 6 -21.20 5.49 0.67
N SER A 7 -20.63 5.15 -0.50
CA SER A 7 -21.35 4.47 -1.59
C SER A 7 -21.49 2.95 -1.38
N THR A 8 -20.89 2.39 -0.32
CA THR A 8 -21.01 0.95 -0.03
C THR A 8 -22.48 0.57 0.18
N PRO A 9 -22.98 -0.47 -0.51
CA PRO A 9 -24.38 -0.87 -0.41
C PRO A 9 -24.80 -1.15 1.03
N ARG A 10 -26.00 -0.68 1.40
CA ARG A 10 -26.55 -0.81 2.76
C ARG A 10 -26.66 -2.27 3.19
N GLU A 11 -27.00 -3.16 2.27
CA GLU A 11 -27.09 -4.60 2.52
C GLU A 11 -25.73 -5.19 2.95
N TYR A 12 -24.63 -4.69 2.37
CA TYR A 12 -23.29 -5.14 2.77
C TYR A 12 -22.92 -4.61 4.16
N LEU A 13 -23.27 -3.37 4.47
CA LEU A 13 -23.04 -2.82 5.82
C LEU A 13 -23.83 -3.59 6.88
N GLN A 14 -25.08 -3.94 6.58
CA GLN A 14 -25.91 -4.78 7.44
C GLN A 14 -25.31 -6.18 7.63
N TYR A 15 -24.80 -6.79 6.55
CA TYR A 15 -24.07 -8.06 6.61
C TYR A 15 -22.85 -8.01 7.54
N LEU A 16 -22.08 -6.89 7.54
CA LEU A 16 -20.96 -6.69 8.44
C LEU A 16 -21.43 -6.58 9.90
N GLU A 17 -22.49 -5.82 10.15
CA GLU A 17 -23.07 -5.63 11.48
C GLU A 17 -23.58 -6.93 12.09
N GLU A 18 -24.34 -7.74 11.33
CA GLU A 18 -24.85 -9.05 11.76
C GLU A 18 -23.73 -10.02 12.14
N ARG A 19 -22.52 -9.83 11.60
CA ARG A 19 -21.32 -10.64 11.91
C ARG A 19 -20.38 -10.00 12.92
N HIS A 20 -20.81 -8.89 13.52
CA HIS A 20 -20.00 -8.14 14.47
C HIS A 20 -18.61 -7.76 13.89
N ILE A 21 -18.57 -7.44 12.59
CA ILE A 21 -17.36 -6.97 11.91
C ILE A 21 -17.34 -5.45 11.96
N ASP A 22 -16.38 -4.91 12.72
CA ASP A 22 -16.16 -3.47 12.77
C ASP A 22 -15.95 -2.90 11.37
N CYS A 23 -16.52 -1.73 11.12
CA CYS A 23 -16.42 -1.02 9.86
C CYS A 23 -15.95 0.41 10.07
N ILE A 24 -15.00 0.83 9.24
CA ILE A 24 -14.59 2.24 9.09
C ILE A 24 -15.11 2.72 7.75
N ILE A 25 -15.94 3.76 7.76
CA ILE A 25 -16.52 4.35 6.55
C ILE A 25 -15.85 5.69 6.29
N THR A 26 -15.13 5.80 5.17
CA THR A 26 -14.42 7.00 4.74
C THR A 26 -14.52 7.19 3.23
N GLY A 27 -14.51 8.45 2.79
CA GLY A 27 -14.66 8.78 1.38
C GLY A 27 -16.09 8.60 0.85
N ASP A 28 -16.36 9.12 -0.31
CA ASP A 28 -17.69 9.07 -0.93
C ASP A 28 -17.84 7.85 -1.84
N ASP A 29 -17.27 7.87 -3.05
CA ASP A 29 -17.35 6.76 -4.00
C ASP A 29 -16.33 5.65 -3.72
N HIS A 30 -15.15 6.03 -3.26
CA HIS A 30 -14.06 5.12 -2.89
C HIS A 30 -13.62 5.38 -1.46
N VAL A 31 -13.02 4.36 -0.85
CA VAL A 31 -12.43 4.47 0.49
C VAL A 31 -11.31 5.52 0.48
N ASP A 32 -11.41 6.50 1.36
CA ASP A 32 -10.30 7.40 1.65
C ASP A 32 -9.29 6.68 2.55
N LEU A 33 -8.17 6.26 1.95
CA LEU A 33 -7.14 5.46 2.63
C LEU A 33 -6.46 6.26 3.74
N ARG A 34 -6.20 7.55 3.54
CA ARG A 34 -5.59 8.41 4.56
C ARG A 34 -6.50 8.54 5.78
N ALA A 35 -7.74 8.96 5.57
CA ALA A 35 -8.71 9.08 6.64
C ALA A 35 -8.97 7.74 7.36
N SER A 36 -8.93 6.62 6.62
CA SER A 36 -9.04 5.29 7.22
C SER A 36 -7.87 4.96 8.14
N LEU A 37 -6.62 5.24 7.73
CA LEU A 37 -5.44 5.03 8.55
C LEU A 37 -5.44 5.94 9.79
N GLU A 38 -5.88 7.18 9.67
CA GLU A 38 -6.04 8.11 10.80
C GLU A 38 -7.08 7.60 11.81
N GLN A 39 -8.20 7.05 11.34
CA GLN A 39 -9.19 6.41 12.21
C GLN A 39 -8.66 5.14 12.87
N LEU A 40 -7.89 4.31 12.16
CA LEU A 40 -7.22 3.15 12.76
C LEU A 40 -6.29 3.57 13.90
N ALA A 41 -5.51 4.64 13.70
CA ALA A 41 -4.62 5.16 14.74
C ALA A 41 -5.39 5.75 15.93
N SER A 42 -6.39 6.60 15.68
CA SER A 42 -7.10 7.33 16.75
C SER A 42 -8.08 6.47 17.53
N ARG A 43 -8.86 5.61 16.87
CA ARG A 43 -9.91 4.79 17.50
C ARG A 43 -9.40 3.49 18.09
N TYR A 44 -8.38 2.88 17.46
CA TYR A 44 -7.88 1.56 17.83
C TYR A 44 -6.44 1.58 18.34
N GLY A 45 -5.79 2.74 18.37
CA GLY A 45 -4.40 2.89 18.84
C GLY A 45 -3.37 2.18 17.96
N ILE A 46 -3.72 1.88 16.71
CA ILE A 46 -2.84 1.16 15.77
C ILE A 46 -1.72 2.10 15.34
N LYS A 47 -0.48 1.71 15.59
CA LYS A 47 0.72 2.49 15.24
C LYS A 47 1.40 1.99 13.97
N VAL A 48 1.20 0.73 13.61
CA VAL A 48 1.83 0.10 12.45
C VAL A 48 0.80 -0.71 11.70
N VAL A 49 0.71 -0.49 10.40
CA VAL A 49 -0.12 -1.28 9.49
C VAL A 49 0.81 -1.98 8.50
N ARG A 50 0.75 -3.31 8.48
CA ARG A 50 1.40 -4.11 7.45
C ARG A 50 0.40 -4.37 6.32
N VAL A 51 0.83 -4.12 5.10
CA VAL A 51 0.01 -4.32 3.90
C VAL A 51 0.64 -5.39 3.02
N ASP A 52 0.02 -6.55 2.97
CA ASP A 52 0.36 -7.67 2.08
C ASP A 52 -0.69 -7.77 0.98
N ALA A 53 -0.78 -6.74 0.15
CA ALA A 53 -1.81 -6.61 -0.89
C ALA A 53 -1.22 -6.74 -2.30
N GLY A 54 -2.11 -6.78 -3.29
CA GLY A 54 -1.72 -6.73 -4.70
C GLY A 54 -1.25 -5.34 -5.14
N GLY A 55 -0.66 -5.30 -6.33
CA GLY A 55 -0.01 -4.10 -6.86
C GLY A 55 -0.90 -2.85 -6.91
N THR A 56 -2.21 -2.99 -7.09
CA THR A 56 -3.13 -1.85 -7.17
C THR A 56 -3.21 -1.09 -5.84
N LEU A 57 -3.48 -1.78 -4.73
CA LEU A 57 -3.53 -1.14 -3.42
C LEU A 57 -2.16 -0.62 -2.99
N ASN A 58 -1.11 -1.41 -3.18
CA ASN A 58 0.27 -0.99 -2.90
C ASN A 58 0.64 0.27 -3.68
N GLY A 59 0.26 0.34 -4.97
CA GLY A 59 0.49 1.49 -5.82
C GLY A 59 -0.25 2.73 -5.35
N LEU A 60 -1.53 2.61 -4.97
CA LEU A 60 -2.33 3.71 -4.44
C LEU A 60 -1.75 4.28 -3.14
N LEU A 61 -1.42 3.41 -2.18
CA LEU A 61 -0.81 3.83 -0.91
C LEU A 61 0.52 4.55 -1.13
N LEU A 62 1.36 4.03 -2.02
CA LEU A 62 2.65 4.63 -2.35
C LEU A 62 2.47 6.00 -3.02
N ARG A 63 1.53 6.14 -3.98
CA ARG A 63 1.23 7.41 -4.66
C ARG A 63 0.67 8.47 -3.74
N GLN A 64 -0.07 8.07 -2.72
CA GLN A 64 -0.63 8.99 -1.72
C GLN A 64 0.36 9.34 -0.59
N GLY A 65 1.60 8.84 -0.65
CA GLY A 65 2.60 9.07 0.40
C GLY A 65 2.21 8.45 1.75
N LEU A 66 1.56 7.27 1.72
CA LEU A 66 1.07 6.56 2.90
C LEU A 66 1.94 5.35 3.25
N VAL A 67 3.10 5.21 2.60
CA VAL A 67 4.02 4.09 2.81
C VAL A 67 5.32 4.61 3.39
N ASP A 68 5.69 4.17 4.57
CA ASP A 68 6.94 4.52 5.23
C ASP A 68 8.08 3.57 4.88
N GLU A 69 7.76 2.28 4.74
CA GLU A 69 8.75 1.23 4.49
C GLU A 69 8.25 0.22 3.44
N VAL A 70 9.13 -0.19 2.54
CA VAL A 70 8.91 -1.27 1.59
C VAL A 70 9.79 -2.45 2.01
N SER A 71 9.16 -3.62 2.17
CA SER A 71 9.83 -4.87 2.53
C SER A 71 9.66 -5.90 1.41
N LEU A 72 10.75 -6.35 0.83
CA LEU A 72 10.76 -7.26 -0.32
C LEU A 72 11.50 -8.55 0.04
N LEU A 73 10.87 -9.68 -0.29
CA LEU A 73 11.54 -10.98 -0.33
C LEU A 73 11.79 -11.36 -1.79
N VAL A 74 13.06 -11.42 -2.16
CA VAL A 74 13.48 -11.78 -3.51
C VAL A 74 13.94 -13.24 -3.50
N TYR A 75 13.18 -14.09 -4.15
CA TYR A 75 13.47 -15.52 -4.27
C TYR A 75 14.41 -15.78 -5.45
N PRO A 76 15.33 -16.73 -5.34
CA PRO A 76 16.27 -17.10 -6.41
C PRO A 76 15.57 -17.99 -7.46
N SER A 77 14.48 -17.49 -8.05
CA SER A 77 13.68 -18.23 -9.03
C SER A 77 13.22 -17.30 -10.13
N LEU A 78 13.24 -17.79 -11.36
CA LEU A 78 12.70 -17.09 -12.51
C LEU A 78 11.30 -17.63 -12.81
N VAL A 79 10.34 -16.73 -12.86
CA VAL A 79 8.96 -17.05 -13.23
C VAL A 79 8.74 -16.57 -14.66
N GLY A 80 8.41 -17.49 -15.56
CA GLY A 80 8.01 -17.15 -16.92
C GLY A 80 6.58 -16.63 -16.96
N GLY A 81 6.21 -15.95 -18.04
CA GLY A 81 4.84 -15.51 -18.30
C GLY A 81 4.80 -14.36 -19.31
N GLU A 82 3.74 -14.31 -20.09
CA GLU A 82 3.51 -13.24 -21.07
C GLU A 82 2.95 -11.96 -20.42
N ARG A 83 2.35 -12.10 -19.23
CA ARG A 83 1.75 -10.97 -18.51
C ARG A 83 2.72 -10.45 -17.45
N GLN A 84 3.14 -9.20 -17.61
CA GLN A 84 3.94 -8.51 -16.61
C GLN A 84 3.02 -7.95 -15.52
N SER A 85 3.29 -8.31 -14.26
CA SER A 85 2.61 -7.76 -13.09
C SER A 85 3.59 -6.96 -12.27
N SER A 86 3.23 -5.72 -11.93
CA SER A 86 4.01 -4.90 -11.01
C SER A 86 3.48 -5.06 -9.57
N ILE A 87 4.40 -5.11 -8.60
CA ILE A 87 4.06 -5.07 -7.17
C ILE A 87 3.52 -3.69 -6.74
N PHE A 88 3.72 -2.67 -7.56
CA PHE A 88 3.22 -1.30 -7.39
C PHE A 88 2.56 -0.82 -8.67
N ARG A 89 1.34 -1.23 -8.89
CA ARG A 89 0.55 -0.84 -10.07
C ARG A 89 -0.22 0.43 -9.78
N ALA A 90 0.24 1.54 -10.32
CA ALA A 90 -0.44 2.84 -10.23
C ALA A 90 -0.20 3.64 -11.51
N PRO A 91 -1.01 4.65 -11.80
CA PRO A 91 -0.73 5.61 -12.86
C PRO A 91 0.62 6.28 -12.67
N ASP A 92 1.25 6.69 -13.77
CA ASP A 92 2.50 7.44 -13.71
C ASP A 92 2.33 8.75 -12.92
N LEU A 93 3.38 9.18 -12.22
CA LEU A 93 3.39 10.50 -11.60
C LEU A 93 3.44 11.55 -12.72
N ALA A 94 2.56 12.55 -12.65
CA ALA A 94 2.65 13.68 -13.55
C ALA A 94 4.02 14.38 -13.37
N ALA A 95 4.66 14.75 -14.48
CA ALA A 95 6.00 15.36 -14.49
C ALA A 95 6.10 16.63 -13.60
N ALA A 96 4.98 17.33 -13.40
CA ALA A 96 4.90 18.54 -12.57
C ALA A 96 5.01 18.30 -11.05
N SER A 97 4.85 17.06 -10.60
CA SER A 97 4.87 16.72 -9.15
C SER A 97 6.19 16.11 -8.67
N ALA A 98 7.16 15.90 -9.56
CA ALA A 98 8.46 15.38 -9.17
C ALA A 98 9.44 16.52 -8.87
N PRO A 99 10.13 16.52 -7.73
CA PRO A 99 11.20 17.47 -7.46
C PRO A 99 12.31 17.35 -8.51
N ALA A 100 12.75 18.46 -9.08
CA ALA A 100 13.72 18.52 -10.17
C ALA A 100 15.08 17.83 -9.88
N TRP A 101 15.42 17.62 -8.60
CA TRP A 101 16.67 16.97 -8.17
C TRP A 101 16.66 15.44 -8.31
N GLN A 102 15.52 14.82 -8.58
CA GLN A 102 15.41 13.35 -8.70
C GLN A 102 15.74 12.81 -10.10
N GLY A 103 15.99 13.68 -11.08
CA GLY A 103 16.45 13.30 -12.43
C GLY A 103 15.50 12.46 -13.28
N CYS A 104 14.47 11.87 -12.68
CA CYS A 104 13.44 11.07 -13.33
C CYS A 104 12.07 11.50 -12.82
N ALA A 105 11.32 12.22 -13.61
CA ALA A 105 9.93 12.55 -13.32
C ALA A 105 9.13 11.24 -13.07
N GLY A 106 8.41 11.19 -11.95
CA GLY A 106 7.55 10.05 -11.65
C GLY A 106 8.19 8.91 -10.86
N VAL A 107 9.42 9.07 -10.35
CA VAL A 107 10.09 8.08 -9.52
C VAL A 107 9.96 8.43 -8.04
N ILE A 108 9.60 7.43 -7.22
CA ILE A 108 9.64 7.53 -5.76
C ILE A 108 10.96 6.94 -5.28
N SER A 109 11.78 7.76 -4.63
CA SER A 109 13.10 7.33 -4.14
C SER A 109 12.97 6.43 -2.93
N LEU A 110 13.78 5.37 -2.91
CA LEU A 110 13.89 4.44 -1.80
C LEU A 110 15.31 4.48 -1.25
N ARG A 111 15.45 4.47 0.07
CA ARG A 111 16.73 4.36 0.75
C ARG A 111 16.85 3.00 1.42
N LEU A 112 17.86 2.22 1.06
CA LEU A 112 18.13 0.93 1.69
C LEU A 112 18.32 1.11 3.20
N LYS A 113 17.54 0.37 3.96
CA LYS A 113 17.59 0.32 5.44
C LYS A 113 18.31 -0.94 5.90
N ASP A 114 18.03 -2.07 5.25
CA ASP A 114 18.57 -3.36 5.64
C ASP A 114 18.53 -4.33 4.45
N ALA A 115 19.52 -5.23 4.39
CA ALA A 115 19.61 -6.29 3.39
C ALA A 115 20.16 -7.56 4.05
N GLN A 116 19.42 -8.64 4.01
CA GLN A 116 19.77 -9.91 4.64
C GLN A 116 19.63 -11.06 3.66
N ARG A 117 20.62 -11.95 3.65
CA ARG A 117 20.49 -13.25 3.00
C ARG A 117 19.86 -14.23 3.98
N LEU A 118 18.75 -14.80 3.60
CA LEU A 118 18.03 -15.82 4.37
C LEU A 118 18.36 -17.22 3.86
N LYS A 119 17.87 -18.25 4.56
CA LYS A 119 18.01 -19.65 4.13
C LYS A 119 17.40 -19.84 2.75
N GLY A 120 18.06 -20.63 1.90
CA GLY A 120 17.60 -20.90 0.53
C GLY A 120 17.87 -19.78 -0.47
N ASP A 121 18.92 -18.98 -0.20
CA ASP A 121 19.38 -17.88 -1.06
C ASP A 121 18.35 -16.76 -1.29
N VAL A 122 17.35 -16.69 -0.45
CA VAL A 122 16.36 -15.61 -0.45
C VAL A 122 17.02 -14.34 0.07
N MET A 123 16.83 -13.22 -0.64
CA MET A 123 17.25 -11.89 -0.16
C MET A 123 16.04 -11.17 0.45
N TRP A 124 16.21 -10.68 1.67
CA TRP A 124 15.26 -9.80 2.30
C TRP A 124 15.79 -8.37 2.28
N LEU A 125 15.08 -7.49 1.58
CA LEU A 125 15.45 -6.10 1.39
C LEU A 125 14.40 -5.21 2.05
N ARG A 126 14.83 -4.25 2.87
CA ARG A 126 13.96 -3.24 3.46
C ARG A 126 14.43 -1.85 3.05
N TYR A 127 13.48 -1.05 2.57
CA TYR A 127 13.73 0.30 2.12
C TYR A 127 12.85 1.27 2.87
N LYS A 128 13.39 2.41 3.27
CA LYS A 128 12.61 3.57 3.69
C LYS A 128 12.20 4.35 2.46
N VAL A 129 10.91 4.74 2.41
CA VAL A 129 10.38 5.60 1.35
C VAL A 129 10.79 7.04 1.65
N GLY A 130 11.33 7.75 0.65
CA GLY A 130 11.62 9.18 0.73
C GLY A 130 10.31 9.99 0.59
N HIS A 131 10.04 10.84 1.53
CA HIS A 131 8.97 11.83 1.48
C HIS A 131 9.56 13.21 1.24
#